data_41b25a9594ddf5f80833dba7e716e077
#
_entry.id   41b25a9594ddf5f80833dba7e716e077
#
_cell.length_a   1.000
_cell.length_b   1.000
_cell.length_c   1.000
_cell.angle_alpha   90.00
_cell.angle_beta   90.00
_cell.angle_gamma   90.00
#
_symmetry.space_group_name_H-M   'P 1'
#
loop_
_entity.id
_entity.type
_entity.pdbx_description
1 polymer ?
#
loop_
_entity_poly.entity_id
_entity_poly.type
_entity_poly.pdbx_seq_one_letter_code
_entity_poly.pdbx_strand_id
1 'polypeptide(L)'
;MNDRAKFMLCLAKLIQYAYDLGYTLSGGDLWAHDGHKENSLHYSRLAIDLNLYLNGVWLKKTEDHTELGVYWESLDPKCRWGGRFSDGNHYELVPGGYKK
;
A
#
# COMPACT_ATOMS: atom_id res chain seq x y z
N MET A 1 5.82 6.90 -17.52
CA MET A 1 4.61 6.29 -16.96
C MET A 1 4.06 7.24 -15.92
N ASN A 2 2.78 7.53 -15.99
CA ASN A 2 2.20 8.42 -15.00
C ASN A 2 2.02 7.70 -13.69
N ASP A 3 1.72 8.44 -12.64
CA ASP A 3 1.65 7.86 -11.30
C ASP A 3 0.52 6.85 -11.14
N ARG A 4 -0.59 7.04 -11.84
CA ARG A 4 -1.67 6.06 -11.71
C ARG A 4 -1.27 4.73 -12.30
N ALA A 5 -0.61 4.74 -13.45
CA ALA A 5 -0.14 3.51 -14.06
C ALA A 5 0.97 2.88 -13.22
N LYS A 6 1.83 3.72 -12.65
CA LYS A 6 2.89 3.21 -11.79
C LYS A 6 2.32 2.55 -10.54
N PHE A 7 1.30 3.16 -9.94
CA PHE A 7 0.66 2.59 -8.77
C PHE A 7 0.11 1.20 -9.08
N MET A 8 -0.57 1.06 -10.21
CA MET A 8 -1.15 -0.23 -10.56
C MET A 8 -0.07 -1.28 -10.80
N LEU A 9 1.03 -0.89 -11.42
CA LEU A 9 2.11 -1.83 -11.64
C LEU A 9 2.74 -2.25 -10.31
N CYS A 10 2.99 -1.31 -9.43
CA CYS A 10 3.54 -1.63 -8.12
C CYS A 10 2.59 -2.48 -7.32
N LEU A 11 1.29 -2.19 -7.40
CA LEU A 11 0.29 -2.97 -6.69
C LEU A 11 0.27 -4.41 -7.20
N ALA A 12 0.36 -4.59 -8.52
CA ALA A 12 0.40 -5.94 -9.08
C ALA A 12 1.60 -6.72 -8.56
N LYS A 13 2.75 -6.05 -8.46
CA LYS A 13 3.96 -6.71 -7.96
C LYS A 13 3.82 -7.05 -6.47
N LEU A 14 3.21 -6.18 -5.69
CA LEU A 14 3.01 -6.44 -4.27
C LEU A 14 2.08 -7.63 -4.05
N ILE A 15 1.00 -7.69 -4.81
CA ILE A 15 0.06 -8.78 -4.69
C ILE A 15 0.76 -10.10 -5.03
N GLN A 16 1.50 -10.12 -6.13
CA GLN A 16 2.20 -11.34 -6.52
C GLN A 16 3.21 -11.76 -5.45
N TYR A 17 3.93 -10.80 -4.90
CA TYR A 17 4.91 -11.08 -3.87
C TYR A 17 4.24 -11.72 -2.65
N ALA A 18 3.11 -11.18 -2.22
CA ALA A 18 2.40 -11.70 -1.06
C ALA A 18 1.95 -13.14 -1.32
N TYR A 19 1.38 -13.39 -2.48
CA TYR A 19 0.92 -14.74 -2.79
C TYR A 19 2.09 -15.72 -2.94
N ASP A 20 3.22 -15.25 -3.45
CA ASP A 20 4.41 -16.11 -3.54
C ASP A 20 4.93 -16.51 -2.16
N LEU A 21 4.69 -15.68 -1.16
CA LEU A 21 5.10 -15.99 0.21
C LEU A 21 4.07 -16.83 0.96
N GLY A 22 2.94 -17.11 0.35
CA GLY A 22 1.93 -17.93 1.00
C GLY A 22 0.80 -17.17 1.65
N TYR A 23 0.78 -15.84 1.53
CA TYR A 23 -0.32 -15.06 2.06
C TYR A 23 -1.46 -14.97 1.07
N THR A 24 -2.64 -14.62 1.56
CA THR A 24 -3.73 -14.21 0.68
C THR A 24 -4.16 -12.81 1.08
N LEU A 25 -4.73 -12.09 0.17
CA LEU A 25 -5.12 -10.72 0.39
C LEU A 25 -6.56 -10.48 0.00
N SER A 26 -7.20 -9.54 0.66
CA SER A 26 -8.47 -9.01 0.16
C SER A 26 -8.36 -7.51 0.15
N GLY A 27 -9.07 -6.87 -0.74
CA GLY A 27 -9.00 -5.43 -0.85
C GLY A 27 -9.92 -4.76 0.14
N GLY A 28 -9.42 -3.71 0.75
CA GLY A 28 -10.23 -2.82 1.52
C GLY A 28 -10.51 -1.64 0.62
N ASP A 29 -10.37 -0.43 1.14
CA ASP A 29 -10.63 0.76 0.36
C ASP A 29 -9.55 0.96 -0.67
N LEU A 30 -9.96 1.24 -1.89
CA LEU A 30 -9.04 1.55 -2.94
C LEU A 30 -9.02 3.02 -3.11
N TRP A 31 -7.90 3.62 -3.15
CA TRP A 31 -7.62 4.99 -3.15
C TRP A 31 -8.43 5.77 -2.24
N ALA A 32 -7.84 6.72 -1.83
CA ALA A 32 -8.41 7.59 -1.00
C ALA A 32 -9.37 8.37 -1.69
N HIS A 33 -10.43 8.70 -1.21
CA HIS A 33 -11.23 9.49 -1.81
C HIS A 33 -11.13 10.76 -1.52
N ASP A 34 -11.45 11.37 -2.14
CA ASP A 34 -11.84 12.41 -2.38
C ASP A 34 -12.53 13.04 -1.40
N GLY A 35 -12.66 14.13 -1.46
CA GLY A 35 -13.39 14.93 -0.71
C GLY A 35 -12.98 15.15 0.60
N HIS A 36 -11.95 14.70 0.97
CA HIS A 36 -11.59 14.82 2.22
C HIS A 36 -11.04 16.12 2.54
N LYS A 37 -9.88 16.46 2.26
CA LYS A 37 -9.33 17.67 2.65
C LYS A 37 -8.83 18.32 1.49
N GLU A 38 -9.29 19.48 1.19
CA GLU A 38 -8.95 20.07 0.02
C GLU A 38 -7.57 20.44 -0.08
N ASN A 39 -6.90 20.73 0.92
CA ASN A 39 -5.57 21.16 0.77
C ASN A 39 -4.59 20.11 0.82
N SER A 40 -4.94 18.87 0.88
CA SER A 40 -3.96 17.88 1.09
C SER A 40 -3.58 17.27 -0.22
N LEU A 41 -2.59 16.43 -0.21
CA LEU A 41 -2.19 15.73 -1.38
C LEU A 41 -3.12 14.63 -1.72
N HIS A 42 -4.26 14.57 -1.05
CA HIS A 42 -5.14 13.51 -1.25
C HIS A 42 -5.68 13.39 -2.57
N TYR A 43 -5.88 14.51 -3.22
CA TYR A 43 -6.48 14.44 -4.49
C TYR A 43 -5.68 13.64 -5.43
N SER A 44 -4.36 13.61 -5.29
CA SER A 44 -3.54 12.86 -6.20
C SER A 44 -2.97 11.65 -5.53
N ARG A 45 -3.32 11.39 -4.30
CA ARG A 45 -2.77 10.25 -3.62
C ARG A 45 -3.41 8.98 -4.08
N LEU A 46 -2.58 8.01 -4.37
CA LEU A 46 -3.02 6.71 -4.79
C LEU A 46 -2.73 5.76 -3.66
N ALA A 47 -3.74 5.11 -3.16
CA ALA A 47 -3.59 4.27 -1.98
C ALA A 47 -4.58 3.12 -1.96
N ILE A 48 -4.24 2.08 -1.27
CA ILE A 48 -5.13 0.94 -1.08
C ILE A 48 -4.88 0.35 0.29
N ASP A 49 -5.92 -0.12 0.92
CA ASP A 49 -5.80 -0.89 2.14
C ASP A 49 -5.92 -2.36 1.76
N LEU A 50 -5.00 -3.17 2.21
CA LEU A 50 -5.01 -4.60 1.92
C LEU A 50 -5.16 -5.37 3.21
N ASN A 51 -6.12 -6.27 3.25
CA ASN A 51 -6.28 -7.17 4.39
C ASN A 51 -5.44 -8.40 4.13
N LEU A 52 -4.66 -8.81 5.11
CA LEU A 52 -3.68 -9.87 4.97
C LEU A 52 -4.10 -11.10 5.75
N TYR A 53 -4.01 -12.27 5.11
CA TYR A 53 -4.39 -13.51 5.74
C TYR A 53 -3.31 -14.55 5.55
N LEU A 54 -3.13 -15.39 6.55
CA LEU A 54 -2.22 -16.53 6.45
C LEU A 54 -2.96 -17.76 6.97
N ASN A 55 -3.10 -18.76 6.13
CA ASN A 55 -3.80 -19.98 6.48
C ASN A 55 -5.20 -19.71 7.03
N GLY A 56 -5.87 -18.73 6.42
CA GLY A 56 -7.22 -18.38 6.81
C GLY A 56 -7.33 -17.47 8.01
N VAL A 57 -6.22 -17.09 8.61
CA VAL A 57 -6.23 -16.24 9.78
C VAL A 57 -5.97 -14.80 9.34
N TRP A 58 -6.82 -13.89 9.75
CA TRP A 58 -6.69 -12.48 9.42
C TRP A 58 -5.62 -11.86 10.31
N LEU A 59 -4.57 -11.33 9.68
CA LEU A 59 -3.45 -10.73 10.38
C LEU A 59 -3.68 -9.22 10.45
N LYS A 60 -4.05 -8.73 11.63
CA LYS A 60 -4.51 -7.37 11.78
C LYS A 60 -3.46 -6.38 12.25
N LYS A 61 -2.34 -6.85 12.73
CA LYS A 61 -1.36 -5.96 13.34
C LYS A 61 -0.47 -5.32 12.30
N THR A 62 -0.05 -4.11 12.56
CA THR A 62 0.87 -3.41 11.67
C THR A 62 2.11 -4.23 11.40
N GLU A 63 2.69 -4.83 12.43
CA GLU A 63 3.92 -5.58 12.23
C GLU A 63 3.73 -6.82 11.37
N ASP A 64 2.52 -7.31 11.24
CA ASP A 64 2.28 -8.45 10.36
C ASP A 64 2.50 -8.09 8.90
N HIS A 65 2.41 -6.80 8.58
CA HIS A 65 2.60 -6.33 7.22
C HIS A 65 4.05 -5.89 6.94
N THR A 66 4.95 -6.02 7.89
CA THR A 66 6.31 -5.49 7.72
C THR A 66 6.99 -5.98 6.46
N GLU A 67 6.91 -7.26 6.20
CA GLU A 67 7.57 -7.84 5.04
C GLU A 67 7.03 -7.26 3.74
N LEU A 68 5.72 -7.11 3.67
CA LEU A 68 5.09 -6.53 2.50
C LEU A 68 5.38 -5.04 2.41
N GLY A 69 5.42 -4.35 3.54
CA GLY A 69 5.72 -2.93 3.57
C GLY A 69 7.13 -2.61 3.10
N VAL A 70 8.09 -3.43 3.50
CA VAL A 70 9.47 -3.25 3.07
C VAL A 70 9.57 -3.48 1.56
N TYR A 71 8.91 -4.50 1.06
CA TYR A 71 8.91 -4.79 -0.38
C TYR A 71 8.27 -3.63 -1.15
N TRP A 72 7.13 -3.14 -0.67
CA TRP A 72 6.43 -2.03 -1.32
C TRP A 72 7.35 -0.82 -1.47
N GLU A 73 8.03 -0.48 -0.39
CA GLU A 73 8.90 0.69 -0.41
C GLU A 73 10.14 0.50 -1.28
N SER A 74 10.48 -0.74 -1.59
CA SER A 74 11.61 -1.01 -2.46
C SER A 74 11.26 -0.85 -3.93
N LEU A 75 9.98 -0.80 -4.28
CA LEU A 75 9.57 -0.80 -5.66
C LEU A 75 9.76 0.55 -6.34
N ASP A 76 9.63 1.62 -5.60
CA ASP A 76 9.76 2.95 -6.17
C ASP A 76 9.95 3.96 -5.04
N PRO A 77 10.72 5.03 -5.25
CA PRO A 77 10.90 6.05 -4.21
C PRO A 77 9.61 6.72 -3.78
N LYS A 78 8.55 6.62 -4.58
CA LYS A 78 7.27 7.20 -4.22
C LYS A 78 6.39 6.26 -3.41
N CYS A 79 6.77 4.99 -3.29
CA CYS A 79 5.96 4.02 -2.55
C CYS A 79 6.21 4.16 -1.06
N ARG A 80 5.14 4.40 -0.32
CA ARG A 80 5.21 4.53 1.14
C ARG A 80 4.23 3.58 1.80
N TRP A 81 4.71 2.86 2.79
CA TRP A 81 3.89 1.93 3.55
C TRP A 81 3.36 2.61 4.79
N GLY A 82 2.11 2.35 5.11
CA GLY A 82 1.47 2.95 6.25
C GLY A 82 2.00 2.51 7.60
N GLY A 83 2.84 1.48 7.64
CA GLY A 83 3.47 1.09 8.89
C GLY A 83 4.31 2.18 9.49
N ARG A 84 4.73 3.17 8.70
CA ARG A 84 5.47 4.31 9.22
C ARG A 84 4.62 5.15 10.15
N PHE A 85 3.29 5.05 10.08
CA PHE A 85 2.38 5.78 10.95
C PHE A 85 1.32 4.85 11.54
N SER A 86 1.73 3.63 11.83
CA SER A 86 0.89 2.65 12.54
C SER A 86 -0.38 2.26 11.81
N ASP A 87 -0.32 2.25 10.49
CA ASP A 87 -1.45 1.86 9.67
C ASP A 87 -0.95 0.81 8.67
N GLY A 88 -0.65 -0.37 9.17
CA GLY A 88 0.10 -1.37 8.42
C GLY A 88 -0.56 -1.90 7.17
N ASN A 89 -1.88 -1.85 7.08
CA ASN A 89 -2.55 -2.37 5.88
C ASN A 89 -2.64 -1.33 4.77
N HIS A 90 -2.08 -0.13 4.97
CA HIS A 90 -2.17 0.97 4.01
C HIS A 90 -0.92 1.05 3.16
N TYR A 91 -1.09 1.09 1.85
CA TYR A 91 0.00 1.16 0.88
C TYR A 91 -0.32 2.29 -0.09
N GLU A 92 0.60 3.21 -0.26
CA GLU A 92 0.32 4.38 -1.09
C GLU A 92 1.48 4.76 -1.99
N LEU A 93 1.20 5.53 -3.01
CA LEU A 93 2.22 6.14 -3.86
C LEU A 93 2.06 7.64 -3.69
N VAL A 94 3.13 8.30 -3.27
CA VAL A 94 3.11 9.72 -2.95
C VAL A 94 3.68 10.49 -4.12
N PRO A 95 2.88 11.24 -4.86
CA PRO A 95 3.39 11.99 -5.99
C PRO A 95 4.50 12.93 -5.55
N GLY A 96 5.58 12.96 -6.26
CA GLY A 96 6.71 13.77 -5.87
C GLY A 96 7.66 13.10 -4.91
N GLY A 97 7.27 11.97 -4.34
CA GLY A 97 8.12 11.24 -3.41
C GLY A 97 7.98 11.72 -1.99
N TYR A 98 8.73 11.12 -1.11
CA TYR A 98 8.72 11.51 0.29
C TYR A 98 10.09 11.19 0.86
N LYS A 99 10.40 11.80 2.02
CA LYS A 99 11.66 11.52 2.62
C LYS A 99 11.57 10.31 3.49
N LYS A 100 12.49 9.42 3.35
CA LYS A 100 12.50 8.21 4.16
C LYS A 100 13.21 8.43 5.48
#